data_c0fb7bda2a597dce6211f44746311393
#
_entry.id   c0fb7bda2a597dce6211f44746311393
#
_cell.length_a   1.000
_cell.length_b   1.000
_cell.length_c   1.000
_cell.angle_alpha   90.00
_cell.angle_beta   90.00
_cell.angle_gamma   90.00
#
_symmetry.space_group_name_H-M   'P 1'
#
loop_
_entity.id
_entity.type
_entity.pdbx_description
1 polymer ?
#
loop_
_entity_poly.entity_id
_entity_poly.type
_entity_poly.pdbx_seq_one_letter_code
_entity_poly.pdbx_strand_id
1 'polypeptide(L)'
;IGEEKFLFARVGIVGRPNVGKSTFFNCLLGRTRAIVGDFAGVTRDYKEELLDLKNFQIQLVDTAGLKSSLITAQDKMINKHTLDLISQLDIILFVIDGREGVTVEYKEIFQVCRKLNKFIILIINKVETTAIEQRFLQEDTSFFGVPNLIFVSSEHRLGTEDVITTLIDVCKKNNFKSVTKDNLDNDKKPINIAVV
;
A
#
# COMPACT_ATOMS: atom_id res chain seq x y z
N ILE A 1 -20.59 -19.57 8.78
CA ILE A 1 -20.29 -19.00 7.44
C ILE A 1 -18.89 -18.47 7.60
N GLY A 2 -17.90 -19.30 7.15
CA GLY A 2 -16.49 -19.00 7.30
C GLY A 2 -16.10 -17.86 6.37
N GLU A 3 -15.50 -16.80 6.90
CA GLU A 3 -14.80 -15.81 6.12
C GLU A 3 -13.66 -16.52 5.39
N GLU A 4 -13.73 -16.58 4.06
CA GLU A 4 -12.58 -16.94 3.23
C GLU A 4 -11.48 -15.93 3.53
N LYS A 5 -10.52 -16.36 4.33
CA LYS A 5 -9.33 -15.60 4.64
C LYS A 5 -8.55 -15.49 3.34
N PHE A 6 -8.60 -14.31 2.71
CA PHE A 6 -7.83 -14.05 1.50
C PHE A 6 -6.36 -14.45 1.72
N LEU A 7 -5.85 -15.25 0.82
CA LEU A 7 -4.49 -15.81 0.87
C LEU A 7 -3.39 -14.75 0.67
N PHE A 8 -3.77 -13.50 0.37
CA PHE A 8 -2.87 -12.44 -0.08
C PHE A 8 -2.76 -11.33 0.96
N ALA A 9 -1.54 -10.81 1.14
CA ALA A 9 -1.37 -9.61 1.94
C ALA A 9 -2.04 -8.42 1.25
N ARG A 10 -2.89 -7.69 1.98
CA ARG A 10 -3.48 -6.44 1.51
C ARG A 10 -2.54 -5.28 1.83
N VAL A 11 -2.05 -4.63 0.77
CA VAL A 11 -1.09 -3.53 0.86
C VAL A 11 -1.76 -2.24 0.42
N GLY A 12 -1.91 -1.28 1.33
CA GLY A 12 -2.54 0.00 1.03
C GLY A 12 -1.54 1.14 0.91
N ILE A 13 -1.75 2.02 -0.06
CA ILE A 13 -0.98 3.25 -0.22
C ILE A 13 -1.73 4.36 0.50
N VAL A 14 -1.13 4.89 1.57
CA VAL A 14 -1.72 5.90 2.45
C VAL A 14 -0.84 7.15 2.50
N GLY A 15 -1.44 8.33 2.56
CA GLY A 15 -0.73 9.61 2.63
C GLY A 15 -1.65 10.77 2.32
N ARG A 16 -1.14 12.00 2.46
CA ARG A 16 -1.89 13.24 2.17
C ARG A 16 -2.37 13.29 0.70
N PRO A 17 -3.36 14.13 0.39
CA PRO A 17 -3.69 14.46 -1.00
C PRO A 17 -2.45 14.99 -1.75
N ASN A 18 -2.37 14.71 -3.03
CA ASN A 18 -1.34 15.22 -3.96
C ASN A 18 0.12 14.77 -3.70
N VAL A 19 0.37 13.82 -2.79
CA VAL A 19 1.72 13.23 -2.59
C VAL A 19 2.12 12.24 -3.69
N GLY A 20 1.21 11.97 -4.65
CA GLY A 20 1.48 11.08 -5.78
C GLY A 20 1.10 9.62 -5.57
N LYS A 21 0.11 9.33 -4.68
CA LYS A 21 -0.33 7.94 -4.40
C LYS A 21 -0.75 7.18 -5.66
N SER A 22 -1.61 7.76 -6.49
CA SER A 22 -2.09 7.11 -7.72
C SER A 22 -0.99 6.96 -8.77
N THR A 23 -0.07 7.91 -8.86
CA THR A 23 1.12 7.77 -9.72
C THR A 23 2.01 6.64 -9.23
N PHE A 24 2.20 6.55 -7.92
CA PHE A 24 2.98 5.48 -7.29
C PHE A 24 2.31 4.11 -7.46
N PHE A 25 0.99 4.02 -7.28
CA PHE A 25 0.21 2.83 -7.58
C PHE A 25 0.43 2.34 -9.01
N ASN A 26 0.26 3.21 -10.00
CA ASN A 26 0.49 2.88 -11.41
C ASN A 26 1.96 2.51 -11.70
N CYS A 27 2.90 3.13 -10.99
CA CYS A 27 4.32 2.82 -11.11
C CYS A 27 4.63 1.40 -10.63
N LEU A 28 4.07 0.98 -9.50
CA LEU A 28 4.19 -0.38 -9.00
C LEU A 28 3.54 -1.40 -9.95
N LEU A 29 2.34 -1.10 -10.49
CA LEU A 29 1.70 -1.93 -11.51
C LEU A 29 2.58 -2.15 -12.74
N GLY A 30 3.24 -1.11 -13.22
CA GLY A 30 4.10 -1.18 -14.39
C GLY A 30 5.40 -1.98 -14.20
N ARG A 31 5.79 -2.28 -12.95
CA ARG A 31 6.99 -3.06 -12.61
C ARG A 31 6.69 -4.51 -12.24
N THR A 32 5.44 -4.81 -11.94
CA THR A 32 4.98 -6.13 -11.51
C THR A 32 4.04 -6.70 -12.57
N ARG A 33 3.81 -8.01 -12.55
CA ARG A 33 2.76 -8.61 -13.36
C ARG A 33 1.42 -8.40 -12.65
N ALA A 34 0.56 -7.57 -13.23
CA ALA A 34 -0.83 -7.54 -12.83
C ALA A 34 -1.48 -8.88 -13.21
N ILE A 35 -2.11 -9.53 -12.27
CA ILE A 35 -2.92 -10.72 -12.54
C ILE A 35 -4.29 -10.21 -12.92
N VAL A 36 -4.66 -10.38 -14.18
CA VAL A 36 -5.99 -10.05 -14.67
C VAL A 36 -6.98 -11.05 -14.08
N GLY A 37 -7.65 -10.65 -13.02
CA GLY A 37 -8.79 -11.36 -12.45
C GLY A 37 -9.98 -10.41 -12.45
N ASP A 38 -11.10 -10.85 -13.04
CA ASP A 38 -12.38 -10.16 -12.86
C ASP A 38 -12.82 -10.30 -11.40
N PHE A 39 -12.35 -9.42 -10.53
CA PHE A 39 -12.94 -9.27 -9.22
C PHE A 39 -14.25 -8.50 -9.36
N ALA A 40 -15.30 -9.23 -9.83
CA ALA A 40 -16.65 -8.73 -9.87
C ALA A 40 -17.13 -8.49 -8.44
N GLY A 41 -17.31 -7.25 -8.07
CA GLY A 41 -17.97 -6.95 -6.81
C GLY A 41 -17.90 -5.49 -6.41
N VAL A 42 -19.01 -4.82 -6.55
CA VAL A 42 -19.39 -3.56 -5.90
C VAL A 42 -18.54 -2.35 -6.30
N THR A 43 -19.20 -1.30 -6.74
CA THR A 43 -18.65 0.05 -6.93
C THR A 43 -17.88 0.47 -5.68
N ARG A 44 -16.55 0.27 -5.70
CA ARG A 44 -15.68 0.69 -4.62
C ARG A 44 -15.07 2.03 -4.97
N ASP A 45 -15.04 2.93 -4.01
CA ASP A 45 -14.47 4.28 -4.16
C ASP A 45 -12.93 4.28 -4.24
N TYR A 46 -12.29 3.10 -4.34
CA TYR A 46 -10.84 2.93 -4.41
C TYR A 46 -10.46 1.86 -5.43
N LYS A 47 -9.23 1.95 -5.94
CA LYS A 47 -8.69 0.97 -6.90
C LYS A 47 -7.97 -0.14 -6.17
N GLU A 48 -8.21 -1.37 -6.60
CA GLU A 48 -7.51 -2.56 -6.11
C GLU A 48 -6.98 -3.36 -7.30
N GLU A 49 -5.74 -3.84 -7.18
CA GLU A 49 -5.12 -4.71 -8.19
C GLU A 49 -4.31 -5.81 -7.52
N LEU A 50 -4.35 -7.00 -8.09
CA LEU A 50 -3.56 -8.12 -7.63
C LEU A 50 -2.20 -8.10 -8.33
N LEU A 51 -1.13 -8.10 -7.56
CA LEU A 51 0.24 -8.08 -8.05
C LEU A 51 0.98 -9.36 -7.71
N ASP A 52 1.75 -9.85 -8.69
CA ASP A 52 2.68 -10.95 -8.48
C ASP A 52 4.07 -10.40 -8.15
N LEU A 53 4.52 -10.64 -6.95
CA LEU A 53 5.86 -10.29 -6.44
C LEU A 53 6.73 -11.55 -6.36
N LYS A 54 7.08 -12.12 -7.50
CA LYS A 54 7.87 -13.37 -7.60
C LYS A 54 7.15 -14.57 -6.94
N ASN A 55 7.33 -14.75 -5.62
CA ASN A 55 6.77 -15.86 -4.87
C ASN A 55 5.59 -15.45 -3.98
N PHE A 56 5.20 -14.18 -4.01
CA PHE A 56 4.09 -13.65 -3.22
C PHE A 56 3.10 -12.93 -4.10
N GLN A 57 1.83 -13.09 -3.81
CA GLN A 57 0.80 -12.25 -4.38
C GLN A 57 0.32 -11.27 -3.32
N ILE A 58 0.13 -10.02 -3.71
CA ILE A 58 -0.42 -8.98 -2.86
C ILE A 58 -1.61 -8.33 -3.54
N GLN A 59 -2.57 -7.88 -2.74
CA GLN A 59 -3.63 -7.02 -3.20
C GLN A 59 -3.23 -5.57 -2.91
N LEU A 60 -2.85 -4.84 -3.94
CA LEU A 60 -2.48 -3.43 -3.82
C LEU A 60 -3.74 -2.55 -3.87
N VAL A 61 -3.87 -1.64 -2.91
CA VAL A 61 -5.03 -0.76 -2.73
C VAL A 61 -4.59 0.70 -2.82
N ASP A 62 -5.16 1.47 -3.77
CA ASP A 62 -4.99 2.92 -3.85
C ASP A 62 -6.09 3.63 -3.05
N THR A 63 -5.74 4.19 -1.91
CA THR A 63 -6.70 4.93 -1.07
C THR A 63 -7.02 6.34 -1.58
N ALA A 64 -6.34 6.82 -2.64
CA ALA A 64 -6.59 8.14 -3.20
C ALA A 64 -7.97 8.28 -3.86
N GLY A 65 -8.59 7.15 -4.26
CA GLY A 65 -9.93 7.12 -4.85
C GLY A 65 -11.05 7.46 -3.87
N LEU A 66 -10.78 7.41 -2.56
CA LEU A 66 -11.73 7.86 -1.55
C LEU A 66 -11.92 9.37 -1.69
N LYS A 67 -13.09 9.78 -2.18
CA LYS A 67 -13.45 11.17 -2.55
C LYS A 67 -13.44 12.18 -1.39
N SER A 68 -13.14 11.76 -0.18
CA SER A 68 -12.99 12.64 0.96
C SER A 68 -11.55 12.56 1.47
N SER A 69 -10.93 13.72 1.56
CA SER A 69 -9.62 13.88 2.23
C SER A 69 -9.55 13.02 3.49
N LEU A 70 -8.43 12.32 3.67
CA LEU A 70 -8.13 11.63 4.93
C LEU A 70 -8.39 12.54 6.15
N ILE A 71 -8.24 13.84 5.95
CA ILE A 71 -8.58 14.89 6.91
C ILE A 71 -9.41 15.93 6.18
N THR A 72 -10.65 16.10 6.56
CA THR A 72 -11.41 17.29 6.14
C THR A 72 -10.87 18.49 6.89
N ALA A 73 -10.60 19.58 6.18
CA ALA A 73 -10.06 20.81 6.76
C ALA A 73 -10.92 21.38 7.89
N GLN A 74 -12.17 20.95 8.00
CA GLN A 74 -13.13 21.39 9.02
C GLN A 74 -13.21 20.50 10.26
N ASP A 75 -12.87 19.19 10.17
CA ASP A 75 -13.18 18.25 11.26
C ASP A 75 -11.98 17.58 11.94
N LYS A 76 -10.74 17.77 11.53
CA LYS A 76 -9.56 17.08 12.09
C LYS A 76 -9.74 15.56 12.31
N MET A 77 -10.77 14.96 11.74
CA MET A 77 -11.10 13.55 11.91
C MET A 77 -10.94 12.81 10.59
N ILE A 78 -10.24 11.69 10.64
CA ILE A 78 -10.19 10.74 9.53
C ILE A 78 -11.60 10.17 9.35
N ASN A 79 -12.08 10.20 8.10
CA ASN A 79 -13.38 9.66 7.76
C ASN A 79 -13.45 8.17 8.16
N LYS A 80 -14.59 7.75 8.74
CA LYS A 80 -14.83 6.37 9.18
C LYS A 80 -14.58 5.35 8.06
N HIS A 81 -14.99 5.64 6.83
CA HIS A 81 -14.75 4.75 5.69
C HIS A 81 -13.26 4.54 5.40
N THR A 82 -12.45 5.57 5.57
CA THR A 82 -10.99 5.46 5.42
C THR A 82 -10.37 4.65 6.55
N LEU A 83 -10.83 4.84 7.78
CA LEU A 83 -10.39 4.03 8.92
C LEU A 83 -10.75 2.55 8.73
N ASP A 84 -11.97 2.28 8.29
CA ASP A 84 -12.45 0.92 8.02
C ASP A 84 -11.60 0.25 6.93
N LEU A 85 -11.25 0.98 5.87
CA LEU A 85 -10.36 0.48 4.82
C LEU A 85 -8.95 0.20 5.36
N ILE A 86 -8.34 1.18 6.05
CA ILE A 86 -6.99 1.02 6.62
C ILE A 86 -6.95 -0.14 7.61
N SER A 87 -8.02 -0.35 8.38
CA SER A 87 -8.10 -1.47 9.33
C SER A 87 -8.02 -2.84 8.66
N GLN A 88 -8.46 -2.95 7.40
CA GLN A 88 -8.43 -4.18 6.61
C GLN A 88 -7.09 -4.43 5.90
N LEU A 89 -6.17 -3.48 5.93
CA LEU A 89 -4.83 -3.64 5.36
C LEU A 89 -3.93 -4.44 6.30
N ASP A 90 -2.99 -5.18 5.73
CA ASP A 90 -1.91 -5.86 6.46
C ASP A 90 -0.65 -5.01 6.49
N ILE A 91 -0.35 -4.37 5.36
CA ILE A 91 0.83 -3.52 5.16
C ILE A 91 0.39 -2.15 4.65
N ILE A 92 1.01 -1.10 5.16
CA ILE A 92 0.79 0.28 4.73
C ILE A 92 2.07 0.81 4.09
N LEU A 93 1.97 1.26 2.84
CA LEU A 93 2.94 2.10 2.19
C LEU A 93 2.57 3.56 2.49
N PHE A 94 3.22 4.13 3.50
CA PHE A 94 2.94 5.50 3.93
C PHE A 94 3.76 6.47 3.10
N VAL A 95 3.09 7.28 2.28
CA VAL A 95 3.73 8.16 1.28
C VAL A 95 3.80 9.59 1.76
N ILE A 96 5.01 10.13 1.75
CA ILE A 96 5.34 11.55 2.04
C ILE A 96 5.87 12.19 0.75
N ASP A 97 5.55 13.47 0.54
CA ASP A 97 6.18 14.28 -0.52
C ASP A 97 7.58 14.73 -0.04
N GLY A 98 8.63 14.25 -0.69
CA GLY A 98 10.01 14.58 -0.35
C GLY A 98 10.38 16.06 -0.55
N ARG A 99 9.61 16.78 -1.35
CA ARG A 99 9.80 18.22 -1.57
C ARG A 99 9.23 19.05 -0.42
N GLU A 100 8.18 18.57 0.25
CA GLU A 100 7.57 19.27 1.39
C GLU A 100 8.31 19.02 2.71
N GLY A 101 8.90 17.82 2.86
CA GLY A 101 9.46 17.39 4.13
C GLY A 101 8.41 16.88 5.11
N VAL A 102 8.77 16.75 6.38
CA VAL A 102 7.91 16.20 7.44
C VAL A 102 7.02 17.28 8.03
N THR A 103 5.73 17.25 7.76
CA THR A 103 4.73 18.19 8.30
C THR A 103 3.93 17.60 9.45
N VAL A 104 3.20 18.44 10.18
CA VAL A 104 2.33 18.01 11.28
C VAL A 104 1.24 17.07 10.80
N GLU A 105 0.66 17.32 9.62
CA GLU A 105 -0.41 16.50 9.05
C GLU A 105 0.07 15.09 8.73
N TYR A 106 1.32 14.91 8.28
CA TYR A 106 1.89 13.57 8.10
C TYR A 106 1.97 12.82 9.43
N LYS A 107 2.39 13.52 10.50
CA LYS A 107 2.47 12.93 11.84
C LYS A 107 1.09 12.50 12.36
N GLU A 108 0.06 13.31 12.14
CA GLU A 108 -1.31 12.99 12.55
C GLU A 108 -1.85 11.75 11.83
N ILE A 109 -1.72 11.67 10.50
CA ILE A 109 -2.14 10.51 9.71
C ILE A 109 -1.37 9.26 10.12
N PHE A 110 -0.05 9.40 10.29
CA PHE A 110 0.82 8.30 10.68
C PHE A 110 0.45 7.73 12.05
N GLN A 111 0.10 8.59 13.02
CA GLN A 111 -0.35 8.15 14.34
C GLN A 111 -1.58 7.27 14.27
N VAL A 112 -2.51 7.57 13.36
CA VAL A 112 -3.70 6.74 13.16
C VAL A 112 -3.30 5.37 12.61
N CYS A 113 -2.47 5.32 11.57
CA CYS A 113 -1.98 4.06 11.01
C CYS A 113 -1.25 3.22 12.08
N ARG A 114 -0.45 3.88 12.92
CA ARG A 114 0.30 3.23 14.00
C ARG A 114 -0.60 2.60 15.07
N LYS A 115 -1.71 3.26 15.44
CA LYS A 115 -2.69 2.73 16.40
C LYS A 115 -3.37 1.46 15.92
N LEU A 116 -3.40 1.23 14.60
CA LEU A 116 -4.00 0.03 14.00
C LEU A 116 -3.04 -1.17 13.95
N ASN A 117 -1.83 -1.05 14.51
CA ASN A 117 -0.82 -2.13 14.58
C ASN A 117 -0.51 -2.79 13.24
N LYS A 118 -0.42 -1.99 12.17
CA LYS A 118 -0.07 -2.46 10.83
C LYS A 118 1.43 -2.36 10.57
N PHE A 119 1.92 -3.17 9.63
CA PHE A 119 3.28 -2.98 9.13
C PHE A 119 3.33 -1.72 8.27
N ILE A 120 4.20 -0.78 8.63
CA ILE A 120 4.32 0.49 7.91
C ILE A 120 5.69 0.57 7.26
N ILE A 121 5.70 0.83 5.95
CA ILE A 121 6.88 1.14 5.16
C ILE A 121 6.77 2.62 4.78
N LEU A 122 7.79 3.42 5.10
CA LEU A 122 7.79 4.84 4.82
C LEU A 122 8.40 5.12 3.45
N ILE A 123 7.60 5.71 2.56
CA ILE A 123 7.96 6.02 1.19
C ILE A 123 8.08 7.54 1.04
N ILE A 124 9.24 8.01 0.63
CA ILE A 124 9.48 9.41 0.32
C ILE A 124 9.42 9.58 -1.19
N ASN A 125 8.30 10.08 -1.67
CA ASN A 125 8.03 10.24 -3.10
C ASN A 125 8.44 11.62 -3.63
N LYS A 126 8.51 11.77 -4.95
CA LYS A 126 8.93 12.96 -5.68
C LYS A 126 10.39 13.34 -5.43
N VAL A 127 11.23 12.32 -5.22
CA VAL A 127 12.68 12.50 -5.07
C VAL A 127 13.34 12.28 -6.41
N GLU A 128 13.43 13.34 -7.22
CA GLU A 128 14.03 13.29 -8.55
C GLU A 128 15.53 13.56 -8.54
N THR A 129 16.04 14.17 -7.48
CA THR A 129 17.45 14.57 -7.37
C THR A 129 18.03 14.17 -6.02
N THR A 130 19.34 13.96 -6.00
CA THR A 130 20.10 13.72 -4.77
C THR A 130 20.01 14.90 -3.78
N ALA A 131 19.80 16.12 -4.27
CA ALA A 131 19.64 17.29 -3.42
C ALA A 131 18.34 17.21 -2.58
N ILE A 132 17.23 16.72 -3.16
CA ILE A 132 15.98 16.50 -2.43
C ILE A 132 16.17 15.42 -1.37
N GLU A 133 16.82 14.31 -1.75
CA GLU A 133 17.13 13.21 -0.84
C GLU A 133 17.98 13.68 0.35
N GLN A 134 19.09 14.36 0.09
CA GLN A 134 19.98 14.88 1.13
C GLN A 134 19.29 15.86 2.05
N ARG A 135 18.43 16.74 1.52
CA ARG A 135 17.63 17.65 2.32
C ARG A 135 16.67 16.88 3.23
N PHE A 136 15.97 15.87 2.70
CA PHE A 136 15.03 15.07 3.49
C PHE A 136 15.74 14.28 4.60
N LEU A 137 16.96 13.78 4.35
CA LEU A 137 17.75 13.09 5.36
C LEU A 137 18.16 13.98 6.56
N GLN A 138 18.05 15.29 6.43
CA GLN A 138 18.26 16.25 7.55
C GLN A 138 16.98 16.46 8.39
N GLU A 139 15.83 15.98 7.91
CA GLU A 139 14.58 16.07 8.65
C GLU A 139 14.57 15.12 9.86
N ASP A 140 13.91 15.54 10.93
CA ASP A 140 13.67 14.65 12.07
C ASP A 140 12.58 13.63 11.75
N THR A 141 13.01 12.45 11.38
CA THR A 141 12.14 11.29 11.08
C THR A 141 11.96 10.34 12.27
N SER A 142 12.57 10.65 13.42
CA SER A 142 12.52 9.79 14.62
C SER A 142 11.10 9.51 15.11
N PHE A 143 10.20 10.47 14.89
CA PHE A 143 8.77 10.32 15.20
C PHE A 143 8.15 9.08 14.55
N PHE A 144 8.53 8.74 13.33
CA PHE A 144 7.94 7.59 12.62
C PHE A 144 8.40 6.27 13.22
N GLY A 145 9.60 6.18 13.79
CA GLY A 145 10.12 4.99 14.44
C GLY A 145 10.21 3.78 13.50
N VAL A 146 10.33 4.02 12.19
CA VAL A 146 10.51 2.98 11.18
C VAL A 146 11.98 2.86 10.81
N PRO A 147 12.50 1.63 10.61
CA PRO A 147 13.93 1.43 10.43
C PRO A 147 14.44 1.91 9.07
N ASN A 148 13.59 1.95 8.06
CA ASN A 148 13.98 2.22 6.67
C ASN A 148 13.07 3.27 6.03
N LEU A 149 13.72 4.23 5.37
CA LEU A 149 13.10 5.17 4.45
C LEU A 149 13.40 4.69 3.03
N ILE A 150 12.41 4.66 2.16
CA ILE A 150 12.60 4.34 0.75
C ILE A 150 12.30 5.58 -0.07
N PHE A 151 13.33 6.08 -0.75
CA PHE A 151 13.20 7.22 -1.66
C PHE A 151 12.75 6.75 -3.02
N VAL A 152 11.71 7.38 -3.56
CA VAL A 152 11.16 7.05 -4.88
C VAL A 152 10.86 8.31 -5.68
N SER A 153 10.93 8.17 -7.00
CA SER A 153 10.28 9.11 -7.92
C SER A 153 9.31 8.31 -8.78
N SER A 154 8.05 8.38 -8.42
CA SER A 154 7.00 7.62 -9.12
C SER A 154 6.84 8.06 -10.58
N GLU A 155 7.02 9.34 -10.86
CA GLU A 155 6.97 9.91 -12.20
C GLU A 155 8.10 9.38 -13.08
N HIS A 156 9.30 9.26 -12.52
CA HIS A 156 10.50 8.78 -13.23
C HIS A 156 10.76 7.28 -13.02
N ARG A 157 9.90 6.58 -12.30
CA ARG A 157 10.01 5.14 -11.98
C ARG A 157 11.31 4.76 -11.27
N LEU A 158 11.84 5.63 -10.42
CA LEU A 158 13.04 5.42 -9.63
C LEU A 158 12.68 4.88 -8.23
N GLY A 159 13.52 3.99 -7.69
CA GLY A 159 13.40 3.46 -6.31
C GLY A 159 12.27 2.44 -6.09
N THR A 160 11.46 2.13 -7.10
CA THR A 160 10.34 1.18 -6.97
C THR A 160 10.77 -0.26 -6.73
N GLU A 161 11.97 -0.64 -7.18
CA GLU A 161 12.53 -1.98 -6.95
C GLU A 161 12.85 -2.22 -5.48
N ASP A 162 13.31 -1.19 -4.78
CA ASP A 162 13.58 -1.25 -3.34
C ASP A 162 12.27 -1.43 -2.54
N VAL A 163 11.17 -0.80 -2.99
CA VAL A 163 9.85 -1.00 -2.41
C VAL A 163 9.40 -2.45 -2.58
N ILE A 164 9.52 -3.00 -3.79
CA ILE A 164 9.14 -4.39 -4.09
C ILE A 164 9.98 -5.36 -3.25
N THR A 165 11.28 -5.15 -3.16
CA THR A 165 12.19 -5.98 -2.36
C THR A 165 11.80 -5.93 -0.88
N THR A 166 11.54 -4.75 -0.35
CA THR A 166 11.11 -4.56 1.05
C THR A 166 9.75 -5.22 1.31
N LEU A 167 8.80 -5.12 0.39
CA LEU A 167 7.51 -5.81 0.50
C LEU A 167 7.69 -7.33 0.56
N ILE A 168 8.53 -7.90 -0.30
CA ILE A 168 8.84 -9.33 -0.30
C ILE A 168 9.44 -9.74 1.05
N ASP A 169 10.37 -8.96 1.59
CA ASP A 169 11.01 -9.25 2.88
C ASP A 169 10.03 -9.16 4.06
N VAL A 170 9.12 -8.17 4.04
CA VAL A 170 8.05 -8.07 5.04
C VAL A 170 7.11 -9.26 4.93
N CYS A 171 6.72 -9.67 3.72
CA CYS A 171 5.89 -10.85 3.51
C CYS A 171 6.55 -12.12 4.05
N LYS A 172 7.86 -12.32 3.78
CA LYS A 172 8.62 -13.48 4.30
C LYS A 172 8.67 -13.49 5.82
N LYS A 173 9.05 -12.38 6.45
CA LYS A 173 9.22 -12.27 7.90
C LYS A 173 7.92 -12.51 8.67
N ASN A 174 6.79 -12.21 8.06
CA ASN A 174 5.47 -12.31 8.70
C ASN A 174 4.68 -13.54 8.25
N ASN A 175 5.35 -14.49 7.59
CA ASN A 175 4.78 -15.77 7.17
C ASN A 175 3.50 -15.62 6.31
N PHE A 176 3.41 -14.54 5.51
CA PHE A 176 2.41 -14.49 4.47
C PHE A 176 2.66 -15.64 3.49
N LYS A 177 1.61 -16.38 3.13
CA LYS A 177 1.77 -17.57 2.30
C LYS A 177 2.38 -17.20 0.95
N SER A 178 3.47 -17.89 0.59
CA SER A 178 3.99 -17.84 -0.77
C SER A 178 3.06 -18.64 -1.68
N VAL A 179 2.79 -18.09 -2.87
CA VAL A 179 2.08 -18.83 -3.91
C VAL A 179 3.11 -19.68 -4.65
N THR A 180 3.11 -20.98 -4.38
CA THR A 180 3.82 -21.96 -5.22
C THR A 180 2.94 -22.29 -6.42
N LYS A 181 3.56 -22.62 -7.58
CA LYS A 181 2.83 -23.00 -8.80
C LYS A 181 1.81 -24.14 -8.56
N ASP A 182 2.08 -25.00 -7.57
CA ASP A 182 1.21 -26.13 -7.21
C ASP A 182 -0.13 -25.70 -6.55
N ASN A 183 -0.21 -24.49 -5.99
CA ASN A 183 -1.44 -23.96 -5.39
C ASN A 183 -2.38 -23.32 -6.41
N LEU A 184 -1.88 -22.90 -7.57
CA LEU A 184 -2.69 -22.28 -8.63
C LEU A 184 -3.57 -23.30 -9.39
N ASP A 185 -3.16 -24.57 -9.45
CA ASP A 185 -3.92 -25.60 -10.14
C ASP A 185 -5.05 -26.23 -9.28
N ASN A 186 -4.96 -26.09 -7.94
CA ASN A 186 -6.02 -26.59 -7.06
C ASN A 186 -7.22 -25.66 -6.94
N ASP A 187 -7.05 -24.34 -7.16
CA ASP A 187 -8.17 -23.37 -7.10
C ASP A 187 -8.97 -23.30 -8.42
N LYS A 188 -8.52 -23.98 -9.49
CA LYS A 188 -9.24 -24.08 -10.77
C LYS A 188 -10.23 -25.25 -10.89
N LYS A 189 -10.43 -26.03 -9.83
CA LYS A 189 -11.47 -27.05 -9.87
C LYS A 189 -12.84 -26.37 -9.76
N PRO A 190 -13.72 -26.53 -10.78
CA PRO A 190 -15.07 -26.01 -10.69
C PRO A 190 -15.78 -26.68 -9.52
N ILE A 191 -16.31 -25.89 -8.61
CA ILE A 191 -17.20 -26.37 -7.55
C ILE A 191 -18.47 -26.86 -8.27
N ASN A 192 -18.63 -28.16 -8.39
CA ASN A 192 -19.87 -28.74 -8.82
C ASN A 192 -20.93 -28.46 -7.74
N ILE A 193 -21.73 -27.43 -7.95
CA ILE A 193 -22.95 -27.21 -7.16
C ILE A 193 -23.96 -28.23 -7.66
N ALA A 194 -24.13 -29.29 -6.91
CA ALA A 194 -25.29 -30.19 -7.11
C ALA A 194 -26.54 -29.42 -6.66
N VAL A 195 -27.38 -29.06 -7.64
CA VAL A 195 -28.74 -28.58 -7.38
C VAL A 195 -29.58 -29.79 -7.08
N VAL A 196 -30.08 -29.86 -5.85
CA VAL A 196 -31.17 -30.77 -5.46
C VAL A 196 -32.45 -29.97 -5.37
#